data_05a1457aff0f0afd0f673ca2935cf6e3
#
_entry.id   05a1457aff0f0afd0f673ca2935cf6e3
#
_cell.length_a   1.000
_cell.length_b   1.000
_cell.length_c   1.000
_cell.angle_alpha   90.00
_cell.angle_beta   90.00
_cell.angle_gamma   90.00
#
_symmetry.space_group_name_H-M   'P 1'
#
loop_
_entity.id
_entity.type
_entity.pdbx_description
1 polymer ?
#
loop_
_entity_poly.entity_id
_entity_poly.type
_entity_poly.pdbx_seq_one_letter_code
_entity_poly.pdbx_strand_id
1 'polypeptide(L)'
;MFPIIGLVVVFGMVFGGFMLAGGHFEVLIEAAPMEFMMIGGAALGALIISNDLNGLKGVGGGVSRVMSGPKWGKKDYQDLLSLLFQLTKLMKTKGVVALEAHIEKPNESAIFQKYPKLCKDHFVVDFICDTLRMMTMNLDDPHQVEDAMEKQLEKHHHEALHPAHALQGMADGLPALGIVAAVLGIVKTMGAINEPPEVLGLMIGKALVGTFLGVFLAYGIVGPMASRLNAVTEQDGQFYKIIRDVLVAHLHGNAAQVSVEIGRGSVPSVMQPTFAQLEEALTTATEA
;
A
#
# COMPACT_ATOMS: atom_id res chain seq x y z
N MET A 1 -6.89 -1.35 -13.14
CA MET A 1 -8.17 -1.44 -13.88
C MET A 1 -9.39 -1.60 -12.96
N PHE A 2 -9.41 -2.56 -12.03
CA PHE A 2 -10.56 -2.80 -11.13
C PHE A 2 -11.02 -1.57 -10.33
N PRO A 3 -10.14 -0.73 -9.74
CA PRO A 3 -10.61 0.45 -9.00
C PRO A 3 -11.41 1.44 -9.86
N ILE A 4 -10.98 1.64 -11.11
CA ILE A 4 -11.70 2.53 -12.05
C ILE A 4 -13.09 1.97 -12.38
N ILE A 5 -13.16 0.65 -12.66
CA ILE A 5 -14.44 -0.02 -12.92
C ILE A 5 -15.36 0.11 -11.69
N GLY A 6 -14.82 -0.10 -10.48
CA GLY A 6 -15.56 0.07 -9.23
C GLY A 6 -16.12 1.48 -9.08
N LEU A 7 -15.31 2.51 -9.32
CA LEU A 7 -15.78 3.90 -9.30
C LEU A 7 -16.89 4.16 -10.31
N VAL A 8 -16.74 3.70 -11.55
CA VAL A 8 -17.79 3.85 -12.59
C VAL A 8 -19.09 3.17 -12.15
N VAL A 9 -19.01 1.97 -11.55
CA VAL A 9 -20.20 1.28 -11.03
C VAL A 9 -20.84 2.07 -9.88
N VAL A 10 -20.06 2.57 -8.92
CA VAL A 10 -20.58 3.36 -7.79
C VAL A 10 -21.30 4.61 -8.29
N PHE A 11 -20.65 5.39 -9.16
CA PHE A 11 -21.27 6.59 -9.73
C PHE A 11 -22.50 6.24 -10.59
N GLY A 12 -22.39 5.24 -11.46
CA GLY A 12 -23.46 4.81 -12.35
C GLY A 12 -24.70 4.34 -11.58
N MET A 13 -24.51 3.53 -10.53
CA MET A 13 -25.63 3.01 -9.73
C MET A 13 -26.27 4.07 -8.85
N VAL A 14 -25.49 4.93 -8.21
CA VAL A 14 -26.04 5.97 -7.34
C VAL A 14 -26.76 7.05 -8.16
N PHE A 15 -26.07 7.64 -9.12
CA PHE A 15 -26.66 8.74 -9.90
C PHE A 15 -27.60 8.27 -10.99
N GLY A 16 -27.32 7.12 -11.63
CA GLY A 16 -28.24 6.51 -12.58
C GLY A 16 -29.52 6.02 -11.90
N GLY A 17 -29.43 5.41 -10.72
CA GLY A 17 -30.59 5.02 -9.92
C GLY A 17 -31.43 6.21 -9.48
N PHE A 18 -30.78 7.31 -9.05
CA PHE A 18 -31.45 8.56 -8.70
C PHE A 18 -32.23 9.14 -9.89
N MET A 19 -31.63 9.14 -11.08
CA MET A 19 -32.27 9.61 -12.30
C MET A 19 -33.47 8.72 -12.71
N LEU A 20 -33.31 7.41 -12.63
CA LEU A 20 -34.41 6.46 -12.94
C LEU A 20 -35.58 6.57 -11.95
N ALA A 21 -35.30 6.96 -10.71
CA ALA A 21 -36.33 7.25 -9.71
C ALA A 21 -37.03 8.60 -9.90
N GLY A 22 -36.75 9.34 -10.98
CA GLY A 22 -37.32 10.66 -11.26
C GLY A 22 -36.66 11.81 -10.50
N GLY A 23 -35.45 11.60 -9.98
CA GLY A 23 -34.69 12.62 -9.28
C GLY A 23 -34.16 13.70 -10.23
N HIS A 24 -34.21 14.97 -9.80
CA HIS A 24 -33.70 16.11 -10.53
C HIS A 24 -32.35 16.54 -10.00
N PHE A 25 -31.35 16.64 -10.89
CA PHE A 25 -29.98 16.96 -10.51
C PHE A 25 -29.73 18.44 -10.19
N GLU A 26 -30.68 19.33 -10.51
CA GLU A 26 -30.51 20.77 -10.36
C GLU A 26 -30.04 21.17 -8.96
N VAL A 27 -30.74 20.69 -7.93
CA VAL A 27 -30.40 20.97 -6.52
C VAL A 27 -29.02 20.44 -6.16
N LEU A 28 -28.69 19.24 -6.67
CA LEU A 28 -27.42 18.58 -6.40
C LEU A 28 -26.25 19.35 -7.04
N ILE A 29 -26.40 19.71 -8.32
CA ILE A 29 -25.37 20.43 -9.09
C ILE A 29 -25.13 21.82 -8.51
N GLU A 30 -26.20 22.50 -8.10
CA GLU A 30 -26.10 23.86 -7.56
C GLU A 30 -25.48 23.90 -6.16
N ALA A 31 -25.76 22.89 -5.31
CA ALA A 31 -25.22 22.81 -3.95
C ALA A 31 -23.80 22.20 -3.91
N ALA A 32 -23.49 21.24 -4.77
CA ALA A 32 -22.26 20.45 -4.72
C ALA A 32 -20.96 21.26 -4.62
N PRO A 33 -20.73 22.37 -5.37
CA PRO A 33 -19.45 23.08 -5.27
C PRO A 33 -19.16 23.64 -3.88
N MET A 34 -20.17 24.19 -3.20
CA MET A 34 -20.01 24.74 -1.86
C MET A 34 -19.87 23.63 -0.80
N GLU A 35 -20.64 22.56 -0.95
CA GLU A 35 -20.55 21.40 -0.08
C GLU A 35 -19.19 20.69 -0.21
N PHE A 36 -18.67 20.53 -1.42
CA PHE A 36 -17.31 20.02 -1.66
C PHE A 36 -16.24 20.90 -1.01
N MET A 37 -16.39 22.21 -1.08
CA MET A 37 -15.45 23.13 -0.45
C MET A 37 -15.48 23.00 1.08
N MET A 38 -16.66 22.93 1.69
CA MET A 38 -16.81 22.79 3.14
C MET A 38 -16.33 21.42 3.62
N ILE A 39 -16.84 20.34 3.06
CA ILE A 39 -16.55 18.97 3.51
C ILE A 39 -15.12 18.57 3.12
N GLY A 40 -14.75 18.76 1.86
CA GLY A 40 -13.43 18.42 1.34
C GLY A 40 -12.32 19.27 1.96
N GLY A 41 -12.56 20.59 2.10
CA GLY A 41 -11.61 21.49 2.75
C GLY A 41 -11.40 21.15 4.22
N ALA A 42 -12.48 20.86 4.96
CA ALA A 42 -12.39 20.45 6.35
C ALA A 42 -11.69 19.06 6.51
N ALA A 43 -11.99 18.10 5.62
CA ALA A 43 -11.34 16.80 5.60
C ALA A 43 -9.85 16.90 5.31
N LEU A 44 -9.45 17.75 4.35
CA LEU A 44 -8.04 18.04 4.09
C LEU A 44 -7.37 18.74 5.28
N GLY A 45 -8.04 19.70 5.92
CA GLY A 45 -7.56 20.34 7.13
C GLY A 45 -7.33 19.32 8.26
N ALA A 46 -8.27 18.41 8.48
CA ALA A 46 -8.14 17.34 9.46
C ALA A 46 -6.98 16.38 9.13
N LEU A 47 -6.81 16.04 7.85
CA LEU A 47 -5.68 15.23 7.39
C LEU A 47 -4.33 15.90 7.65
N ILE A 48 -4.23 17.22 7.44
CA ILE A 48 -3.02 18.01 7.73
C ILE A 48 -2.72 18.07 9.24
N ILE A 49 -3.75 18.24 10.07
CA ILE A 49 -3.60 18.29 11.53
C ILE A 49 -3.09 16.95 12.08
N SER A 50 -3.56 15.84 11.52
CA SER A 50 -3.28 14.49 12.03
C SER A 50 -2.00 13.86 11.48
N ASN A 51 -1.32 14.48 10.51
CA ASN A 51 -0.15 13.92 9.84
C ASN A 51 0.99 14.93 9.71
N ASP A 52 2.22 14.41 9.67
CA ASP A 52 3.40 15.17 9.31
C ASP A 52 3.56 15.29 7.77
N LEU A 53 4.59 16.04 7.33
CA LEU A 53 4.87 16.24 5.91
C LEU A 53 5.18 14.94 5.17
N ASN A 54 5.79 13.97 5.82
CA ASN A 54 6.12 12.68 5.22
C ASN A 54 4.86 11.82 5.07
N GLY A 55 3.99 11.82 6.07
CA GLY A 55 2.69 11.18 6.02
C GLY A 55 1.82 11.73 4.88
N LEU A 56 1.76 13.07 4.72
CA LEU A 56 1.00 13.70 3.63
C LEU A 56 1.54 13.33 2.23
N LYS A 57 2.87 13.32 2.05
CA LYS A 57 3.50 12.83 0.81
C LYS A 57 3.19 11.35 0.56
N GLY A 58 3.21 10.55 1.63
CA GLY A 58 2.83 9.14 1.60
C GLY A 58 1.40 8.92 1.12
N VAL A 59 0.45 9.72 1.61
CA VAL A 59 -0.96 9.67 1.15
C VAL A 59 -1.07 9.99 -0.35
N GLY A 60 -0.38 11.03 -0.83
CA GLY A 60 -0.36 11.36 -2.25
C GLY A 60 0.20 10.23 -3.13
N GLY A 61 1.31 9.62 -2.72
CA GLY A 61 1.88 8.44 -3.36
C GLY A 61 0.95 7.21 -3.27
N GLY A 62 0.27 7.04 -2.13
CA GLY A 62 -0.68 5.97 -1.88
C GLY A 62 -1.86 5.96 -2.85
N VAL A 63 -2.43 7.12 -3.15
CA VAL A 63 -3.50 7.24 -4.16
C VAL A 63 -3.05 6.70 -5.52
N SER A 64 -1.83 6.99 -5.94
CA SER A 64 -1.27 6.43 -7.18
C SER A 64 -1.13 4.90 -7.10
N ARG A 65 -0.74 4.36 -5.96
CA ARG A 65 -0.61 2.91 -5.74
C ARG A 65 -1.93 2.16 -5.75
N VAL A 66 -3.02 2.79 -5.31
CA VAL A 66 -4.38 2.22 -5.44
C VAL A 66 -4.68 1.85 -6.89
N MET A 67 -4.24 2.69 -7.83
CA MET A 67 -4.49 2.49 -9.26
C MET A 67 -3.51 1.50 -9.89
N SER A 68 -2.22 1.56 -9.55
CA SER A 68 -1.18 0.69 -10.12
C SER A 68 -1.19 -0.73 -9.53
N GLY A 69 -1.66 -0.90 -8.28
CA GLY A 69 -1.67 -2.20 -7.59
C GLY A 69 -0.33 -2.57 -6.95
N PRO A 70 -0.13 -3.88 -6.61
CA PRO A 70 1.08 -4.37 -5.97
C PRO A 70 2.34 -4.13 -6.81
N LYS A 71 3.46 -3.91 -6.13
CA LYS A 71 4.77 -3.66 -6.75
C LYS A 71 5.38 -4.92 -7.34
N TRP A 72 5.16 -6.06 -6.65
CA TRP A 72 5.84 -7.32 -6.92
C TRP A 72 4.96 -8.31 -7.67
N GLY A 73 5.44 -8.78 -8.80
CA GLY A 73 4.79 -9.82 -9.60
C GLY A 73 5.55 -11.17 -9.54
N LYS A 74 5.02 -12.20 -10.18
CA LYS A 74 5.57 -13.56 -10.16
C LYS A 74 7.06 -13.62 -10.53
N LYS A 75 7.47 -12.85 -11.54
CA LYS A 75 8.88 -12.79 -11.96
C LYS A 75 9.78 -12.19 -10.87
N ASP A 76 9.29 -11.18 -10.15
CA ASP A 76 10.07 -10.53 -9.10
C ASP A 76 10.34 -11.47 -7.93
N TYR A 77 9.39 -12.37 -7.62
CA TYR A 77 9.59 -13.43 -6.63
C TYR A 77 10.65 -14.45 -7.09
N GLN A 78 10.65 -14.82 -8.37
CA GLN A 78 11.70 -15.68 -8.93
C GLN A 78 13.08 -15.00 -8.89
N ASP A 79 13.13 -13.72 -9.26
CA ASP A 79 14.34 -12.92 -9.24
C ASP A 79 14.91 -12.80 -7.81
N LEU A 80 14.03 -12.57 -6.81
CA LEU A 80 14.42 -12.52 -5.39
C LEU A 80 15.00 -13.85 -4.92
N LEU A 81 14.31 -14.96 -5.18
CA LEU A 81 14.77 -16.30 -4.80
C LEU A 81 16.12 -16.63 -5.47
N SER A 82 16.30 -16.24 -6.73
CA SER A 82 17.56 -16.44 -7.46
C SER A 82 18.70 -15.57 -6.93
N LEU A 83 18.41 -14.32 -6.55
CA LEU A 83 19.38 -13.44 -5.90
C LEU A 83 19.84 -14.04 -4.56
N LEU A 84 18.90 -14.43 -3.69
CA LEU A 84 19.19 -15.02 -2.38
C LEU A 84 19.94 -16.34 -2.51
N PHE A 85 19.60 -17.15 -3.53
CA PHE A 85 20.35 -18.36 -3.85
C PHE A 85 21.82 -18.09 -4.14
N GLN A 86 22.11 -17.12 -5.01
CA GLN A 86 23.48 -16.77 -5.38
C GLN A 86 24.28 -16.28 -4.16
N LEU A 87 23.68 -15.44 -3.32
CA LEU A 87 24.32 -14.92 -2.11
C LEU A 87 24.59 -16.03 -1.07
N THR A 88 23.60 -16.88 -0.77
CA THR A 88 23.76 -17.98 0.18
C THR A 88 24.70 -19.07 -0.32
N LYS A 89 24.70 -19.36 -1.64
CA LYS A 89 25.65 -20.26 -2.27
C LYS A 89 27.08 -19.72 -2.20
N LEU A 90 27.27 -18.42 -2.46
CA LEU A 90 28.56 -17.77 -2.34
C LEU A 90 29.10 -17.84 -0.91
N MET A 91 28.24 -17.54 0.08
CA MET A 91 28.58 -17.62 1.50
C MET A 91 29.01 -19.05 1.91
N LYS A 92 28.29 -20.08 1.46
CA LYS A 92 28.60 -21.46 1.78
C LYS A 92 29.87 -21.99 1.10
N THR A 93 30.18 -21.54 -0.12
CA THR A 93 31.31 -22.07 -0.93
C THR A 93 32.60 -21.29 -0.73
N LYS A 94 32.54 -19.98 -0.55
CA LYS A 94 33.70 -19.09 -0.44
C LYS A 94 33.83 -18.39 0.91
N GLY A 95 32.88 -18.67 1.82
CA GLY A 95 32.85 -18.07 3.15
C GLY A 95 32.25 -16.68 3.16
N VAL A 96 32.03 -16.17 4.36
CA VAL A 96 31.33 -14.89 4.62
C VAL A 96 32.09 -13.70 4.07
N VAL A 97 33.44 -13.74 4.11
CA VAL A 97 34.32 -12.67 3.60
C VAL A 97 34.10 -12.40 2.10
N ALA A 98 33.75 -13.44 1.33
CA ALA A 98 33.48 -13.26 -0.11
C ALA A 98 32.22 -12.42 -0.38
N LEU A 99 31.32 -12.27 0.59
CA LEU A 99 30.14 -11.40 0.47
C LEU A 99 30.45 -9.92 0.63
N GLU A 100 31.51 -9.53 1.34
CA GLU A 100 31.81 -8.13 1.64
C GLU A 100 31.86 -7.27 0.39
N ALA A 101 32.48 -7.73 -0.69
CA ALA A 101 32.55 -6.99 -1.96
C ALA A 101 31.15 -6.75 -2.59
N HIS A 102 30.17 -7.61 -2.29
CA HIS A 102 28.83 -7.51 -2.84
C HIS A 102 27.88 -6.70 -1.94
N ILE A 103 28.03 -6.77 -0.61
CA ILE A 103 27.14 -6.10 0.35
C ILE A 103 27.57 -4.65 0.63
N GLU A 104 28.88 -4.34 0.53
CA GLU A 104 29.36 -2.96 0.72
C GLU A 104 29.08 -2.06 -0.50
N LYS A 105 29.03 -2.66 -1.69
CA LYS A 105 28.74 -1.95 -2.93
C LYS A 105 27.74 -2.72 -3.80
N PRO A 106 26.49 -2.83 -3.35
CA PRO A 106 25.48 -3.62 -4.05
C PRO A 106 25.23 -3.15 -5.50
N ASN A 107 25.34 -1.85 -5.77
CA ASN A 107 25.15 -1.28 -7.11
C ASN A 107 26.30 -1.67 -8.09
N GLU A 108 27.48 -1.99 -7.58
CA GLU A 108 28.63 -2.43 -8.38
C GLU A 108 28.73 -3.97 -8.45
N SER A 109 27.93 -4.67 -7.64
CA SER A 109 27.93 -6.12 -7.54
C SER A 109 27.36 -6.79 -8.78
N ALA A 110 28.14 -7.68 -9.41
CA ALA A 110 27.67 -8.48 -10.55
C ALA A 110 26.45 -9.37 -10.24
N ILE A 111 26.25 -9.74 -8.95
CA ILE A 111 25.09 -10.52 -8.50
C ILE A 111 23.84 -9.63 -8.48
N PHE A 112 23.90 -8.48 -7.83
CA PHE A 112 22.76 -7.57 -7.72
C PHE A 112 22.37 -6.96 -9.07
N GLN A 113 23.33 -6.60 -9.92
CA GLN A 113 23.07 -6.01 -11.25
C GLN A 113 22.22 -6.87 -12.17
N LYS A 114 22.18 -8.21 -11.96
CA LYS A 114 21.29 -9.11 -12.71
C LYS A 114 19.80 -8.84 -12.41
N TYR A 115 19.48 -8.17 -11.28
CA TYR A 115 18.12 -7.95 -10.80
C TYR A 115 17.81 -6.46 -10.60
N PRO A 116 17.77 -5.66 -11.67
CA PRO A 116 17.71 -4.21 -11.61
C PRO A 116 16.43 -3.67 -10.94
N LYS A 117 15.32 -4.41 -10.96
CA LYS A 117 14.09 -4.01 -10.29
C LYS A 117 14.21 -4.14 -8.77
N LEU A 118 14.89 -5.18 -8.28
CA LEU A 118 15.16 -5.36 -6.85
C LEU A 118 16.14 -4.30 -6.35
N CYS A 119 17.18 -3.98 -7.13
CA CYS A 119 18.17 -2.96 -6.78
C CYS A 119 17.59 -1.53 -6.71
N LYS A 120 16.45 -1.27 -7.34
CA LYS A 120 15.74 0.02 -7.23
C LYS A 120 14.94 0.16 -5.93
N ASP A 121 14.71 -0.92 -5.22
CA ASP A 121 14.06 -0.89 -3.92
C ASP A 121 15.12 -0.81 -2.82
N HIS A 122 15.26 0.36 -2.22
CA HIS A 122 16.25 0.59 -1.18
C HIS A 122 16.05 -0.37 0.01
N PHE A 123 14.79 -0.63 0.41
CA PHE A 123 14.53 -1.51 1.53
C PHE A 123 14.96 -2.95 1.25
N VAL A 124 14.72 -3.49 0.05
CA VAL A 124 15.19 -4.85 -0.34
C VAL A 124 16.70 -4.94 -0.22
N VAL A 125 17.42 -3.95 -0.81
CA VAL A 125 18.88 -3.96 -0.84
C VAL A 125 19.45 -3.81 0.56
N ASP A 126 18.99 -2.82 1.32
CA ASP A 126 19.47 -2.54 2.67
C ASP A 126 19.17 -3.72 3.61
N PHE A 127 17.95 -4.27 3.54
CA PHE A 127 17.55 -5.39 4.39
C PHE A 127 18.39 -6.66 4.14
N ILE A 128 18.70 -6.97 2.87
CA ILE A 128 19.60 -8.08 2.53
C ILE A 128 21.04 -7.78 2.99
N CYS A 129 21.56 -6.60 2.62
CA CYS A 129 22.96 -6.26 2.91
C CYS A 129 23.22 -6.11 4.40
N ASP A 130 22.34 -5.47 5.16
CA ASP A 130 22.50 -5.29 6.60
C ASP A 130 22.42 -6.61 7.36
N THR A 131 21.49 -7.50 6.94
CA THR A 131 21.43 -8.84 7.52
C THR A 131 22.69 -9.63 7.24
N LEU A 132 23.18 -9.65 6.01
CA LEU A 132 24.43 -10.32 5.66
C LEU A 132 25.64 -9.70 6.37
N ARG A 133 25.65 -8.39 6.57
CA ARG A 133 26.71 -7.69 7.34
C ARG A 133 26.70 -8.09 8.80
N MET A 134 25.53 -8.26 9.44
CA MET A 134 25.45 -8.81 10.80
C MET A 134 26.10 -10.19 10.87
N MET A 135 25.87 -11.06 9.87
CA MET A 135 26.49 -12.38 9.79
C MET A 135 28.03 -12.29 9.63
N THR A 136 28.57 -11.30 8.89
CA THR A 136 30.01 -11.08 8.79
C THR A 136 30.65 -10.65 10.12
N MET A 137 29.89 -10.04 11.01
CA MET A 137 30.31 -9.65 12.36
C MET A 137 30.21 -10.77 13.40
N ASN A 138 30.09 -12.04 12.98
CA ASN A 138 29.93 -13.22 13.81
C ASN A 138 28.59 -13.26 14.60
N LEU A 139 27.57 -12.59 14.14
CA LEU A 139 26.20 -12.80 14.60
C LEU A 139 25.59 -13.92 13.73
N ASP A 140 25.83 -15.18 14.14
CA ASP A 140 25.45 -16.38 13.42
C ASP A 140 24.38 -17.24 14.12
N ASP A 141 23.88 -16.77 15.28
CA ASP A 141 22.74 -17.37 15.95
C ASP A 141 21.45 -17.09 15.15
N PRO A 142 20.82 -18.13 14.56
CA PRO A 142 19.64 -17.97 13.73
C PRO A 142 18.50 -17.22 14.43
N HIS A 143 18.29 -17.46 15.73
CA HIS A 143 17.21 -16.84 16.49
C HIS A 143 17.44 -15.35 16.70
N GLN A 144 18.68 -14.93 16.99
CA GLN A 144 19.00 -13.51 17.14
C GLN A 144 18.87 -12.75 15.83
N VAL A 145 19.29 -13.36 14.71
CA VAL A 145 19.14 -12.77 13.38
C VAL A 145 17.66 -12.70 13.00
N GLU A 146 16.89 -13.75 13.25
CA GLU A 146 15.45 -13.77 13.00
C GLU A 146 14.73 -12.65 13.76
N ASP A 147 14.98 -12.51 15.06
CA ASP A 147 14.40 -11.44 15.89
C ASP A 147 14.78 -10.04 15.38
N ALA A 148 16.02 -9.83 14.94
CA ALA A 148 16.46 -8.57 14.40
C ALA A 148 15.77 -8.25 13.07
N MET A 149 15.66 -9.25 12.19
CA MET A 149 14.96 -9.12 10.91
C MET A 149 13.45 -8.87 11.09
N GLU A 150 12.80 -9.57 12.02
CA GLU A 150 11.37 -9.38 12.29
C GLU A 150 11.07 -7.96 12.75
N LYS A 151 11.86 -7.41 13.68
CA LYS A 151 11.71 -6.00 14.12
C LYS A 151 11.86 -5.00 12.99
N GLN A 152 12.79 -5.24 12.05
CA GLN A 152 12.94 -4.39 10.87
C GLN A 152 11.73 -4.50 9.93
N LEU A 153 11.22 -5.72 9.72
CA LEU A 153 10.01 -5.96 8.92
C LEU A 153 8.78 -5.30 9.53
N GLU A 154 8.57 -5.46 10.84
CA GLU A 154 7.45 -4.83 11.57
C GLU A 154 7.51 -3.31 11.46
N LYS A 155 8.68 -2.71 11.70
CA LYS A 155 8.87 -1.27 11.55
C LYS A 155 8.54 -0.80 10.13
N HIS A 156 9.13 -1.44 9.12
CA HIS A 156 8.89 -1.07 7.71
C HIS A 156 7.42 -1.23 7.33
N HIS A 157 6.79 -2.33 7.76
CA HIS A 157 5.39 -2.60 7.51
C HIS A 157 4.47 -1.54 8.15
N HIS A 158 4.72 -1.19 9.40
CA HIS A 158 3.97 -0.15 10.11
C HIS A 158 4.10 1.22 9.41
N GLU A 159 5.31 1.59 8.99
CA GLU A 159 5.56 2.84 8.25
C GLU A 159 4.86 2.82 6.88
N ALA A 160 4.89 1.68 6.17
CA ALA A 160 4.25 1.52 4.86
C ALA A 160 2.70 1.57 4.92
N LEU A 161 2.09 1.17 6.04
CA LEU A 161 0.64 1.22 6.25
C LEU A 161 0.12 2.61 6.64
N HIS A 162 0.98 3.50 7.12
CA HIS A 162 0.58 4.83 7.59
C HIS A 162 -0.28 5.62 6.58
N PRO A 163 0.01 5.65 5.26
CA PRO A 163 -0.82 6.32 4.28
C PRO A 163 -2.24 5.74 4.16
N ALA A 164 -2.37 4.41 4.30
CA ALA A 164 -3.68 3.74 4.27
C ALA A 164 -4.52 4.10 5.50
N HIS A 165 -3.90 4.12 6.68
CA HIS A 165 -4.55 4.55 7.93
C HIS A 165 -4.96 6.03 7.89
N ALA A 166 -4.12 6.90 7.34
CA ALA A 166 -4.45 8.32 7.18
C ALA A 166 -5.66 8.54 6.25
N LEU A 167 -5.71 7.80 5.12
CA LEU A 167 -6.88 7.81 4.24
C LEU A 167 -8.13 7.25 4.90
N GLN A 168 -8.00 6.19 5.71
CA GLN A 168 -9.11 5.61 6.45
C GLN A 168 -9.65 6.62 7.47
N GLY A 169 -8.78 7.27 8.25
CA GLY A 169 -9.17 8.32 9.19
C GLY A 169 -9.89 9.49 8.51
N MET A 170 -9.46 9.87 7.30
CA MET A 170 -10.16 10.86 6.49
C MET A 170 -11.55 10.35 6.08
N ALA A 171 -11.67 9.09 5.63
CA ALA A 171 -12.95 8.48 5.24
C ALA A 171 -13.93 8.44 6.41
N ASP A 172 -13.46 8.09 7.61
CA ASP A 172 -14.28 8.00 8.82
C ASP A 172 -14.79 9.37 9.27
N GLY A 173 -14.06 10.46 9.01
CA GLY A 173 -14.44 11.83 9.32
C GLY A 173 -15.44 12.45 8.34
N LEU A 174 -15.45 12.03 7.08
CA LEU A 174 -16.28 12.66 6.03
C LEU A 174 -17.78 12.67 6.32
N PRO A 175 -18.42 11.60 6.86
CA PRO A 175 -19.85 11.63 7.20
C PRO A 175 -20.18 12.68 8.27
N ALA A 176 -19.35 12.79 9.30
CA ALA A 176 -19.53 13.79 10.36
C ALA A 176 -19.39 15.22 9.80
N LEU A 177 -18.43 15.47 8.93
CA LEU A 177 -18.26 16.74 8.23
C LEU A 177 -19.45 17.05 7.32
N GLY A 178 -20.04 16.03 6.68
CA GLY A 178 -21.29 16.17 5.91
C GLY A 178 -22.47 16.61 6.79
N ILE A 179 -22.57 16.07 8.02
CA ILE A 179 -23.58 16.53 9.00
C ILE A 179 -23.33 17.97 9.40
N VAL A 180 -22.09 18.37 9.65
CA VAL A 180 -21.73 19.77 9.98
C VAL A 180 -22.18 20.71 8.86
N ALA A 181 -21.88 20.37 7.60
CA ALA A 181 -22.28 21.15 6.43
C ALA A 181 -23.82 21.26 6.34
N ALA A 182 -24.54 20.16 6.53
CA ALA A 182 -26.01 20.15 6.54
C ALA A 182 -26.59 21.03 7.65
N VAL A 183 -26.06 20.96 8.87
CA VAL A 183 -26.50 21.80 9.99
C VAL A 183 -26.29 23.30 9.68
N LEU A 184 -25.14 23.68 9.11
CA LEU A 184 -24.89 25.04 8.67
C LEU A 184 -25.88 25.50 7.58
N GLY A 185 -26.22 24.60 6.65
CA GLY A 185 -27.25 24.82 5.64
C GLY A 185 -28.63 25.06 6.24
N ILE A 186 -29.03 24.28 7.25
CA ILE A 186 -30.29 24.47 7.98
C ILE A 186 -30.27 25.77 8.77
N VAL A 187 -29.18 26.13 9.46
CA VAL A 187 -29.05 27.42 10.16
C VAL A 187 -29.26 28.58 9.19
N LYS A 188 -28.67 28.53 7.98
CA LYS A 188 -28.89 29.51 6.92
C LYS A 188 -30.37 29.57 6.51
N THR A 189 -31.03 28.42 6.34
CA THR A 189 -32.45 28.32 5.96
C THR A 189 -33.35 28.94 7.04
N MET A 190 -33.05 28.72 8.32
CA MET A 190 -33.80 29.34 9.41
C MET A 190 -33.72 30.86 9.43
N GLY A 191 -32.60 31.44 8.94
CA GLY A 191 -32.47 32.90 8.73
C GLY A 191 -33.38 33.45 7.65
N ALA A 192 -33.90 32.61 6.75
CA ALA A 192 -34.81 32.94 5.63
C ALA A 192 -36.26 32.50 5.90
N ILE A 193 -36.68 32.32 7.16
CA ILE A 193 -37.97 31.68 7.53
C ILE A 193 -39.21 32.47 6.98
N ASN A 194 -39.05 33.73 6.60
CA ASN A 194 -40.10 34.56 6.04
C ASN A 194 -40.24 34.44 4.52
N GLU A 195 -39.34 33.65 3.88
CA GLU A 195 -39.40 33.40 2.43
C GLU A 195 -40.54 32.39 2.10
N PRO A 196 -41.01 32.37 0.85
CA PRO A 196 -42.05 31.43 0.42
C PRO A 196 -41.64 29.97 0.68
N PRO A 197 -42.62 29.05 0.98
CA PRO A 197 -42.32 27.64 1.27
C PRO A 197 -41.53 26.93 0.17
N GLU A 198 -41.69 27.33 -1.08
CA GLU A 198 -40.93 26.76 -2.23
C GLU A 198 -39.44 27.08 -2.13
N VAL A 199 -39.09 28.32 -1.72
CA VAL A 199 -37.71 28.77 -1.50
C VAL A 199 -37.11 28.02 -0.31
N LEU A 200 -37.85 27.87 0.81
CA LEU A 200 -37.43 27.15 1.98
C LEU A 200 -37.20 25.66 1.66
N GLY A 201 -38.10 25.03 0.89
CA GLY A 201 -37.94 23.66 0.42
C GLY A 201 -36.66 23.44 -0.39
N LEU A 202 -36.35 24.36 -1.31
CA LEU A 202 -35.09 24.33 -2.07
C LEU A 202 -33.85 24.47 -1.20
N MET A 203 -33.88 25.39 -0.21
CA MET A 203 -32.76 25.60 0.71
C MET A 203 -32.53 24.38 1.61
N ILE A 204 -33.60 23.73 2.09
CA ILE A 204 -33.49 22.46 2.85
C ILE A 204 -32.92 21.35 1.96
N GLY A 205 -33.41 21.25 0.71
CA GLY A 205 -32.88 20.29 -0.24
C GLY A 205 -31.37 20.44 -0.45
N LYS A 206 -30.88 21.68 -0.62
CA LYS A 206 -29.46 21.99 -0.74
C LYS A 206 -28.66 21.61 0.52
N ALA A 207 -29.19 21.88 1.72
CA ALA A 207 -28.54 21.51 2.96
C ALA A 207 -28.36 19.98 3.12
N LEU A 208 -29.33 19.18 2.67
CA LEU A 208 -29.26 17.73 2.70
C LEU A 208 -28.19 17.14 1.76
N VAL A 209 -27.80 17.88 0.71
CA VAL A 209 -26.72 17.46 -0.19
C VAL A 209 -25.40 17.31 0.55
N GLY A 210 -25.13 18.12 1.57
CA GLY A 210 -23.93 17.99 2.41
C GLY A 210 -23.82 16.62 3.07
N THR A 211 -24.91 16.17 3.73
CA THR A 211 -24.93 14.83 4.34
C THR A 211 -24.72 13.73 3.30
N PHE A 212 -25.45 13.84 2.16
CA PHE A 212 -25.30 12.88 1.07
C PHE A 212 -23.85 12.79 0.57
N LEU A 213 -23.23 13.95 0.27
CA LEU A 213 -21.85 14.00 -0.22
C LEU A 213 -20.85 13.45 0.80
N GLY A 214 -20.99 13.80 2.08
CA GLY A 214 -20.12 13.29 3.14
C GLY A 214 -20.12 11.77 3.20
N VAL A 215 -21.31 11.16 3.21
CA VAL A 215 -21.48 9.69 3.23
C VAL A 215 -21.03 9.06 1.92
N PHE A 216 -21.37 9.66 0.78
CA PHE A 216 -21.01 9.15 -0.54
C PHE A 216 -19.48 9.15 -0.75
N LEU A 217 -18.80 10.23 -0.40
CA LEU A 217 -17.33 10.31 -0.48
C LEU A 217 -16.66 9.30 0.46
N ALA A 218 -17.17 9.17 1.68
CA ALA A 218 -16.62 8.23 2.66
C ALA A 218 -16.67 6.78 2.19
N TYR A 219 -17.86 6.30 1.90
CA TYR A 219 -18.10 4.86 1.65
C TYR A 219 -18.04 4.48 0.17
N GLY A 220 -18.27 5.43 -0.74
CA GLY A 220 -18.21 5.19 -2.18
C GLY A 220 -16.82 5.36 -2.77
N ILE A 221 -15.95 6.18 -2.15
CA ILE A 221 -14.68 6.57 -2.76
C ILE A 221 -13.49 6.37 -1.79
N VAL A 222 -13.39 7.19 -0.74
CA VAL A 222 -12.17 7.28 0.08
C VAL A 222 -11.94 6.02 0.90
N GLY A 223 -12.96 5.45 1.53
CA GLY A 223 -12.88 4.21 2.29
C GLY A 223 -12.45 3.01 1.44
N PRO A 224 -13.10 2.72 0.29
CA PRO A 224 -12.62 1.70 -0.64
C PRO A 224 -11.19 1.93 -1.14
N MET A 225 -10.76 3.18 -1.35
CA MET A 225 -9.38 3.49 -1.72
C MET A 225 -8.40 3.18 -0.58
N ALA A 226 -8.74 3.56 0.66
CA ALA A 226 -7.95 3.26 1.85
C ALA A 226 -7.81 1.74 2.04
N SER A 227 -8.92 1.01 1.96
CA SER A 227 -8.94 -0.45 2.04
C SER A 227 -8.10 -1.11 0.94
N ARG A 228 -8.19 -0.61 -0.30
CA ARG A 228 -7.36 -1.11 -1.40
C ARG A 228 -5.88 -0.83 -1.19
N LEU A 229 -5.52 0.36 -0.71
CA LEU A 229 -4.13 0.71 -0.40
C LEU A 229 -3.56 -0.19 0.69
N ASN A 230 -4.35 -0.44 1.75
CA ASN A 230 -3.99 -1.39 2.81
C ASN A 230 -3.69 -2.78 2.23
N ALA A 231 -4.60 -3.33 1.43
CA ALA A 231 -4.44 -4.65 0.80
C ALA A 231 -3.20 -4.74 -0.11
N VAL A 232 -2.90 -3.68 -0.88
CA VAL A 232 -1.70 -3.60 -1.73
C VAL A 232 -0.43 -3.56 -0.88
N THR A 233 -0.41 -2.80 0.20
CA THR A 233 0.74 -2.69 1.11
C THR A 233 0.99 -3.99 1.87
N GLU A 234 -0.07 -4.66 2.34
CA GLU A 234 0.02 -5.99 2.94
C GLU A 234 0.63 -7.02 1.96
N GLN A 235 0.18 -6.99 0.72
CA GLN A 235 0.68 -7.90 -0.32
C GLN A 235 2.15 -7.66 -0.64
N ASP A 236 2.59 -6.39 -0.68
CA ASP A 236 3.99 -6.04 -0.88
C ASP A 236 4.85 -6.43 0.33
N GLY A 237 4.31 -6.35 1.55
CA GLY A 237 4.98 -6.78 2.78
C GLY A 237 5.36 -8.27 2.79
N GLN A 238 4.57 -9.13 2.14
CA GLN A 238 4.90 -10.56 2.04
C GLN A 238 6.19 -10.81 1.25
N PHE A 239 6.52 -9.95 0.29
CA PHE A 239 7.75 -10.06 -0.49
C PHE A 239 9.01 -9.99 0.38
N TYR A 240 9.02 -9.08 1.34
CA TYR A 240 10.18 -8.87 2.21
C TYR A 240 10.36 -10.01 3.24
N LYS A 241 9.27 -10.65 3.67
CA LYS A 241 9.33 -11.79 4.59
C LYS A 241 10.10 -12.98 4.00
N ILE A 242 10.06 -13.16 2.68
CA ILE A 242 10.80 -14.22 2.00
C ILE A 242 12.31 -14.06 2.18
N ILE A 243 12.81 -12.82 2.24
CA ILE A 243 14.24 -12.56 2.49
C ILE A 243 14.64 -13.13 3.84
N ARG A 244 13.84 -12.85 4.89
CA ARG A 244 14.05 -13.42 6.23
C ARG A 244 14.02 -14.94 6.18
N ASP A 245 12.96 -15.52 5.61
CA ASP A 245 12.76 -16.97 5.61
C ASP A 245 13.92 -17.71 4.95
N VAL A 246 14.45 -17.20 3.84
CA VAL A 246 15.61 -17.79 3.15
C VAL A 246 16.89 -17.65 3.95
N LEU A 247 17.19 -16.44 4.48
CA LEU A 247 18.45 -16.18 5.18
C LEU A 247 18.50 -16.93 6.54
N VAL A 248 17.39 -16.92 7.29
CA VAL A 248 17.28 -17.67 8.54
C VAL A 248 17.37 -19.18 8.29
N ALA A 249 16.70 -19.71 7.25
CA ALA A 249 16.83 -21.11 6.88
C ALA A 249 18.28 -21.47 6.54
N HIS A 250 19.02 -20.59 5.90
CA HIS A 250 20.43 -20.81 5.60
C HIS A 250 21.29 -20.84 6.87
N LEU A 251 21.04 -19.95 7.84
CA LEU A 251 21.73 -19.93 9.14
C LEU A 251 21.49 -21.21 9.96
N HIS A 252 20.33 -21.83 9.83
CA HIS A 252 20.09 -23.16 10.41
C HIS A 252 20.92 -24.28 9.77
N GLY A 253 21.85 -23.97 8.86
CA GLY A 253 22.78 -24.91 8.24
C GLY A 253 22.26 -25.56 6.96
N ASN A 254 21.09 -25.19 6.47
CA ASN A 254 20.53 -25.73 5.23
C ASN A 254 21.41 -25.40 4.02
N ALA A 255 21.36 -26.27 3.01
CA ALA A 255 21.94 -25.97 1.71
C ALA A 255 21.19 -24.79 1.06
N ALA A 256 21.89 -23.97 0.25
CA ALA A 256 21.31 -22.82 -0.42
C ALA A 256 20.02 -23.16 -1.17
N GLN A 257 19.99 -24.31 -1.87
CA GLN A 257 18.81 -24.79 -2.59
C GLN A 257 17.63 -25.09 -1.66
N VAL A 258 17.88 -25.70 -0.50
CA VAL A 258 16.84 -26.00 0.51
C VAL A 258 16.31 -24.70 1.12
N SER A 259 17.20 -23.76 1.45
CA SER A 259 16.80 -22.46 2.02
C SER A 259 15.89 -21.68 1.08
N VAL A 260 16.21 -21.66 -0.21
CA VAL A 260 15.39 -20.98 -1.23
C VAL A 260 14.06 -21.71 -1.45
N GLU A 261 14.03 -23.05 -1.35
CA GLU A 261 12.78 -23.82 -1.42
C GLU A 261 11.84 -23.52 -0.23
N ILE A 262 12.41 -23.35 0.97
CA ILE A 262 11.66 -22.86 2.15
C ILE A 262 11.05 -21.49 1.85
N GLY A 263 11.85 -20.54 1.34
CA GLY A 263 11.36 -19.23 0.94
C GLY A 263 10.30 -19.28 -0.17
N ARG A 264 10.44 -20.20 -1.15
CA ARG A 264 9.41 -20.43 -2.16
C ARG A 264 8.07 -20.84 -1.53
N GLY A 265 8.12 -21.65 -0.48
CA GLY A 265 6.94 -22.07 0.28
C GLY A 265 6.18 -20.91 0.90
N SER A 266 6.85 -19.81 1.24
CA SER A 266 6.26 -18.60 1.82
C SER A 266 5.70 -17.61 0.76
N VAL A 267 5.95 -17.86 -0.54
CA VAL A 267 5.40 -17.01 -1.63
C VAL A 267 3.89 -17.20 -1.72
N PRO A 268 3.08 -16.12 -1.83
CA PRO A 268 1.64 -16.21 -2.03
C PRO A 268 1.30 -17.12 -3.21
N SER A 269 0.33 -18.04 -3.04
CA SER A 269 0.02 -19.12 -3.99
C SER A 269 -0.18 -18.66 -5.44
N VAL A 270 -0.77 -17.47 -5.62
CA VAL A 270 -1.01 -16.89 -6.96
C VAL A 270 0.30 -16.47 -7.66
N MET A 271 1.32 -16.11 -6.88
CA MET A 271 2.62 -15.63 -7.36
C MET A 271 3.72 -16.70 -7.26
N GLN A 272 3.43 -17.81 -6.57
CA GLN A 272 4.41 -18.87 -6.28
C GLN A 272 4.89 -19.53 -7.58
N PRO A 273 6.21 -19.54 -7.86
CA PRO A 273 6.76 -20.34 -8.94
C PRO A 273 6.64 -21.83 -8.62
N THR A 274 6.46 -22.67 -9.62
CA THR A 274 6.53 -24.12 -9.43
C THR A 274 7.97 -24.53 -9.08
N PHE A 275 8.14 -25.70 -8.51
CA PHE A 275 9.47 -26.26 -8.21
C PHE A 275 10.37 -26.25 -9.47
N ALA A 276 9.84 -26.76 -10.59
CA ALA A 276 10.58 -26.81 -11.87
C ALA A 276 10.97 -25.41 -12.39
N GLN A 277 10.06 -24.43 -12.28
CA GLN A 277 10.35 -23.05 -12.69
C GLN A 277 11.45 -22.41 -11.82
N LEU A 278 11.47 -22.71 -10.53
CA LEU A 278 12.53 -22.23 -9.67
C LEU A 278 13.85 -22.92 -10.01
N GLU A 279 13.88 -24.24 -10.16
CA GLU A 279 15.10 -25.01 -10.48
C GLU A 279 15.75 -24.52 -11.80
N GLU A 280 14.94 -24.29 -12.83
CA GLU A 280 15.40 -23.70 -14.10
C GLU A 280 16.01 -22.29 -13.90
N ALA A 281 15.34 -21.44 -13.11
CA ALA A 281 15.84 -20.10 -12.82
C ALA A 281 17.16 -20.12 -12.04
N LEU A 282 17.31 -21.04 -11.06
CA LEU A 282 18.54 -21.19 -10.28
C LEU A 282 19.71 -21.71 -11.12
N THR A 283 19.46 -22.61 -12.07
CA THR A 283 20.46 -23.12 -13.01
C THR A 283 20.96 -22.01 -13.91
N THR A 284 20.05 -21.28 -14.55
CA THR A 284 20.38 -20.13 -15.40
C THR A 284 21.15 -19.04 -14.65
N ALA A 285 20.76 -18.78 -13.40
CA ALA A 285 21.42 -17.76 -12.55
C ALA A 285 22.86 -18.14 -12.17
N THR A 286 23.21 -19.43 -12.23
CA THR A 286 24.54 -19.96 -11.89
C THR A 286 25.49 -19.99 -13.08
N GLU A 287 24.96 -20.13 -14.31
CA GLU A 287 25.73 -20.19 -15.55
C GLU A 287 26.09 -18.81 -16.13
N ALA A 288 25.36 -17.78 -15.76
CA ALA A 288 25.57 -16.39 -16.16
C ALA A 288 26.39 -15.62 -15.12
#